data_db5b798b5519ce5174d5bed49f3e137a
#
_entry.id   db5b798b5519ce5174d5bed49f3e137a
#
_cell.length_a   1.000
_cell.length_b   1.000
_cell.length_c   1.000
_cell.angle_alpha   90.00
_cell.angle_beta   90.00
_cell.angle_gamma   90.00
#
_symmetry.space_group_name_H-M   'P 1'
#
loop_
_entity.id
_entity.type
_entity.pdbx_description
1 polymer ?
#
loop_
_entity_poly.entity_id
_entity_poly.type
_entity_poly.pdbx_seq_one_letter_code
_entity_poly.pdbx_strand_id
1 'polypeptide(L)'
;MTARLAILLLLLATSSGLAAPSPLEERGRVLAESMCSQCHAIGKSGESPHAGAPAFRALDRRVDLDSFIERLREGLTVGHPDMPTFRFTREDSRAFLLYLRSIQAP
;
A
#
# COMPACT_ATOMS: atom_id res chain seq x y z
N MET A 1 35.13 4.31 -54.63
CA MET A 1 34.14 3.43 -54.00
C MET A 1 34.08 3.76 -52.56
N THR A 2 33.10 4.54 -52.17
CA THR A 2 32.91 4.98 -50.78
C THR A 2 31.84 4.09 -50.13
N ALA A 3 32.28 3.19 -49.24
CA ALA A 3 31.41 2.37 -48.44
C ALA A 3 30.78 3.25 -47.36
N ARG A 4 29.49 3.54 -47.47
CA ARG A 4 28.70 4.22 -46.42
C ARG A 4 28.32 3.17 -45.37
N LEU A 5 29.03 3.16 -44.26
CA LEU A 5 28.62 2.43 -43.07
C LEU A 5 27.43 3.17 -42.47
N ALA A 6 26.24 2.64 -42.65
CA ALA A 6 25.07 3.06 -41.91
C ALA A 6 25.10 2.44 -40.50
N ILE A 7 25.53 3.22 -39.53
CA ILE A 7 25.44 2.83 -38.12
C ILE A 7 23.97 3.01 -37.70
N LEU A 8 23.24 1.90 -37.66
CA LEU A 8 21.91 1.82 -37.14
C LEU A 8 22.01 1.90 -35.59
N LEU A 9 21.84 3.09 -35.02
CA LEU A 9 21.72 3.26 -33.57
C LEU A 9 20.37 2.66 -33.20
N LEU A 10 20.38 1.46 -32.66
CA LEU A 10 19.22 0.85 -32.02
C LEU A 10 19.05 1.52 -30.65
N LEU A 11 18.18 2.52 -30.58
CA LEU A 11 17.73 3.11 -29.32
C LEU A 11 16.87 2.06 -28.61
N LEU A 12 17.48 1.29 -27.73
CA LEU A 12 16.78 0.50 -26.73
C LEU A 12 16.09 1.48 -25.76
N ALA A 13 14.85 1.82 -26.07
CA ALA A 13 13.99 2.49 -25.11
C ALA A 13 13.71 1.52 -23.95
N THR A 14 14.49 1.60 -22.89
CA THR A 14 14.18 0.95 -21.63
C THR A 14 13.01 1.68 -21.00
N SER A 15 11.80 1.26 -21.35
CA SER A 15 10.61 1.69 -20.63
C SER A 15 10.68 1.07 -19.23
N SER A 16 11.11 1.87 -18.26
CA SER A 16 10.95 1.56 -16.83
C SER A 16 9.47 1.62 -16.50
N GLY A 17 8.73 0.58 -16.87
CA GLY A 17 7.32 0.45 -16.50
C GLY A 17 7.23 0.24 -14.98
N LEU A 18 6.51 1.14 -14.28
CA LEU A 18 6.08 0.86 -12.91
C LEU A 18 5.22 -0.41 -12.96
N ALA A 19 5.60 -1.41 -12.16
CA ALA A 19 4.82 -2.65 -12.08
C ALA A 19 3.41 -2.34 -11.56
N ALA A 20 2.38 -2.84 -12.24
CA ALA A 20 1.01 -2.76 -11.77
C ALA A 20 0.85 -3.52 -10.44
N PRO A 21 -0.03 -3.05 -9.53
CA PRO A 21 -0.34 -3.79 -8.31
C PRO A 21 -0.78 -5.22 -8.63
N SER A 22 -0.37 -6.18 -7.81
CA SER A 22 -0.88 -7.54 -7.90
C SER A 22 -2.37 -7.59 -7.54
N PRO A 23 -3.13 -8.61 -7.96
CA PRO A 23 -4.52 -8.77 -7.53
C PRO A 23 -4.69 -8.79 -6.00
N LEU A 24 -3.73 -9.38 -5.29
CA LEU A 24 -3.75 -9.42 -3.82
C LEU A 24 -3.52 -8.02 -3.21
N GLU A 25 -2.59 -7.26 -3.75
CA GLU A 25 -2.36 -5.86 -3.33
C GLU A 25 -3.59 -5.00 -3.59
N GLU A 26 -4.21 -5.13 -4.76
CA GLU A 26 -5.45 -4.40 -5.08
C GLU A 26 -6.60 -4.78 -4.14
N ARG A 27 -6.72 -6.05 -3.77
CA ARG A 27 -7.67 -6.47 -2.72
C ARG A 27 -7.39 -5.75 -1.40
N GLY A 28 -6.14 -5.62 -1.01
CA GLY A 28 -5.73 -4.86 0.19
C GLY A 28 -6.13 -3.39 0.11
N ARG A 29 -5.97 -2.77 -1.06
CA ARG A 29 -6.43 -1.40 -1.29
C ARG A 29 -7.95 -1.26 -1.14
N VAL A 30 -8.70 -2.17 -1.70
CA VAL A 30 -10.18 -2.18 -1.59
C VAL A 30 -10.62 -2.36 -0.15
N LEU A 31 -9.96 -3.23 0.63
CA LEU A 31 -10.22 -3.38 2.06
C LEU A 31 -9.98 -2.07 2.81
N ALA A 32 -8.84 -1.42 2.57
CA ALA A 32 -8.51 -0.14 3.18
C ALA A 32 -9.56 0.94 2.85
N GLU A 33 -9.96 1.03 1.58
CA GLU A 33 -10.96 1.98 1.14
C GLU A 33 -12.32 1.75 1.79
N SER A 34 -12.79 0.51 1.81
CA SER A 34 -14.13 0.19 2.32
C SER A 34 -14.23 0.24 3.85
N MET A 35 -13.14 -0.07 4.57
CA MET A 35 -13.20 -0.26 6.02
C MET A 35 -12.50 0.85 6.81
N CYS A 36 -11.61 1.61 6.20
CA CYS A 36 -10.70 2.51 6.92
C CYS A 36 -10.78 3.97 6.44
N SER A 37 -11.25 4.22 5.22
CA SER A 37 -11.17 5.55 4.59
C SER A 37 -12.06 6.61 5.23
N GLN A 38 -13.06 6.25 6.03
CA GLN A 38 -13.85 7.22 6.77
C GLN A 38 -13.03 8.01 7.80
N CYS A 39 -11.98 7.40 8.32
CA CYS A 39 -11.14 7.98 9.35
C CYS A 39 -9.71 8.22 8.90
N HIS A 40 -9.17 7.36 8.05
CA HIS A 40 -7.77 7.39 7.64
C HIS A 40 -7.58 7.84 6.19
N ALA A 41 -6.52 8.62 5.94
CA ALA A 41 -5.94 8.72 4.62
C ALA A 41 -5.29 7.38 4.27
N ILE A 42 -5.81 6.68 3.27
CA ILE A 42 -5.43 5.31 2.98
C ILE A 42 -4.40 5.16 1.86
N GLY A 43 -4.08 6.23 1.16
CA GLY A 43 -3.17 6.23 0.01
C GLY A 43 -1.87 6.99 0.27
N LYS A 44 -1.16 7.28 -0.83
CA LYS A 44 0.13 7.97 -0.81
C LYS A 44 0.02 9.49 -0.54
N SER A 45 -1.18 10.05 -0.53
CA SER A 45 -1.42 11.48 -0.35
C SER A 45 -2.72 11.74 0.42
N GLY A 46 -2.93 12.98 0.78
CA GLY A 46 -4.13 13.42 1.48
C GLY A 46 -4.00 13.39 3.00
N GLU A 47 -4.97 14.02 3.64
CA GLU A 47 -5.09 14.06 5.10
C GLU A 47 -6.18 13.10 5.56
N SER A 48 -5.98 12.53 6.77
CA SER A 48 -7.01 11.70 7.41
C SER A 48 -8.23 12.54 7.77
N PRO A 49 -9.45 12.10 7.42
CA PRO A 49 -10.68 12.82 7.77
C PRO A 49 -10.89 12.93 9.28
N HIS A 50 -10.51 11.91 10.04
CA HIS A 50 -10.60 11.92 11.50
C HIS A 50 -9.31 12.48 12.12
N ALA A 51 -9.44 13.49 12.98
CA ALA A 51 -8.29 14.04 13.68
C ALA A 51 -7.63 12.98 14.58
N GLY A 52 -6.33 12.85 14.48
CA GLY A 52 -5.56 11.85 15.22
C GLY A 52 -5.47 10.47 14.56
N ALA A 53 -6.25 10.18 13.52
CA ALA A 53 -6.09 8.95 12.75
C ALA A 53 -4.83 9.05 11.87
N PRO A 54 -3.81 8.20 12.07
CA PRO A 54 -2.60 8.30 11.26
C PRO A 54 -2.87 7.96 9.80
N ALA A 55 -2.21 8.68 8.90
CA ALA A 55 -2.20 8.33 7.49
C ALA A 55 -1.46 7.00 7.30
N PHE A 56 -2.01 6.13 6.48
CA PHE A 56 -1.44 4.78 6.28
C PHE A 56 -0.03 4.80 5.71
N ARG A 57 0.31 5.80 4.88
CA ARG A 57 1.66 5.95 4.32
C ARG A 57 2.77 6.18 5.35
N ALA A 58 2.43 6.54 6.58
CA ALA A 58 3.38 6.78 7.66
C ALA A 58 3.23 5.78 8.82
N LEU A 59 2.49 4.71 8.61
CA LEU A 59 2.12 3.80 9.69
C LEU A 59 3.32 2.99 10.19
N ASP A 60 4.26 2.62 9.33
CA ASP A 60 5.46 1.87 9.68
C ASP A 60 6.41 2.63 10.63
N ARG A 61 6.29 3.95 10.70
CA ARG A 61 7.03 4.77 11.66
C ARG A 61 6.45 4.74 13.08
N ARG A 62 5.23 4.22 13.22
CA ARG A 62 4.50 4.19 14.48
C ARG A 62 4.36 2.79 15.05
N VAL A 63 4.21 1.80 14.18
CA VAL A 63 3.96 0.41 14.57
C VAL A 63 4.73 -0.52 13.64
N ASP A 64 5.05 -1.69 14.15
CA ASP A 64 5.44 -2.82 13.32
C ASP A 64 4.23 -3.33 12.54
N LEU A 65 4.31 -3.30 11.20
CA LEU A 65 3.16 -3.63 10.36
C LEU A 65 2.71 -5.08 10.50
N ASP A 66 3.64 -6.01 10.68
CA ASP A 66 3.29 -7.42 10.85
C ASP A 66 2.51 -7.64 12.15
N SER A 67 2.99 -7.06 13.24
CA SER A 67 2.31 -7.12 14.53
C SER A 67 0.94 -6.44 14.49
N PHE A 68 0.83 -5.31 13.81
CA PHE A 68 -0.44 -4.60 13.62
C PHE A 68 -1.46 -5.47 12.89
N ILE A 69 -1.05 -6.10 11.79
CA ILE A 69 -1.90 -6.97 10.98
C ILE A 69 -2.33 -8.20 11.78
N GLU A 70 -1.44 -8.79 12.57
CA GLU A 70 -1.78 -9.94 13.41
C GLU A 70 -2.86 -9.58 14.45
N ARG A 71 -2.79 -8.40 15.03
CA ARG A 71 -3.83 -7.92 15.95
C ARG A 71 -5.19 -7.77 15.25
N LEU A 72 -5.21 -7.27 14.00
CA LEU A 72 -6.44 -7.21 13.21
C LEU A 72 -6.98 -8.61 12.89
N ARG A 73 -6.09 -9.57 12.61
CA ARG A 73 -6.48 -10.96 12.37
C ARG A 73 -7.09 -11.61 13.61
N GLU A 74 -6.54 -11.32 14.77
CA GLU A 74 -7.03 -11.84 16.05
C GLU A 74 -8.28 -11.12 16.57
N GLY A 75 -8.68 -10.01 15.94
CA GLY A 75 -9.81 -9.21 16.39
C GLY A 75 -9.52 -8.39 17.63
N LEU A 76 -8.27 -7.99 17.82
CA LEU A 76 -7.85 -7.17 18.95
C LEU A 76 -7.96 -5.68 18.62
N THR A 77 -8.18 -4.88 19.66
CA THR A 77 -8.18 -3.43 19.53
C THR A 77 -6.79 -2.94 19.13
N VAL A 78 -6.75 -2.09 18.09
CA VAL A 78 -5.53 -1.40 17.65
C VAL A 78 -5.78 0.11 17.66
N GLY A 79 -4.75 0.87 18.01
CA GLY A 79 -4.82 2.33 17.96
C GLY A 79 -5.75 2.97 19.00
N HIS A 80 -6.52 3.96 18.57
CA HIS A 80 -7.36 4.80 19.42
C HIS A 80 -8.69 4.12 19.81
N PRO A 81 -9.30 4.45 20.98
CA PRO A 81 -10.60 3.89 21.38
C PRO A 81 -11.73 4.13 20.36
N ASP A 82 -11.66 5.20 19.56
CA ASP A 82 -12.65 5.49 18.51
C ASP A 82 -12.50 4.59 17.28
N MET A 83 -11.40 3.85 17.17
CA MET A 83 -11.18 2.94 16.06
C MET A 83 -11.98 1.65 16.29
N PRO A 84 -12.85 1.25 15.31
CA PRO A 84 -13.56 -0.01 15.41
C PRO A 84 -12.62 -1.22 15.48
N THR A 85 -13.09 -2.27 16.10
CA THR A 85 -12.38 -3.56 16.12
C THR A 85 -12.77 -4.36 14.88
N PHE A 86 -11.77 -4.82 14.14
CA PHE A 86 -11.94 -5.67 12.97
C PHE A 86 -11.36 -7.04 13.22
N ARG A 87 -11.91 -8.04 12.55
CA ARG A 87 -11.35 -9.40 12.51
C ARG A 87 -11.15 -9.80 11.06
N PHE A 88 -9.91 -9.74 10.60
CA PHE A 88 -9.56 -10.10 9.24
C PHE A 88 -9.38 -11.61 9.09
N THR A 89 -9.76 -12.14 7.93
CA THR A 89 -9.34 -13.47 7.51
C THR A 89 -7.84 -13.49 7.28
N ARG A 90 -7.27 -14.68 7.19
CA ARG A 90 -5.83 -14.82 6.85
C ARG A 90 -5.51 -14.19 5.49
N GLU A 91 -6.39 -14.41 4.51
CA GLU A 91 -6.20 -13.85 3.17
C GLU A 91 -6.31 -12.33 3.15
N ASP A 92 -7.33 -11.77 3.82
CA ASP A 92 -7.48 -10.32 3.94
C ASP A 92 -6.30 -9.67 4.66
N SER A 93 -5.79 -10.33 5.69
CA SER A 93 -4.61 -9.86 6.41
C SER A 93 -3.38 -9.79 5.50
N ARG A 94 -3.16 -10.80 4.68
CA ARG A 94 -2.05 -10.81 3.72
C ARG A 94 -2.23 -9.73 2.65
N ALA A 95 -3.42 -9.58 2.12
CA ALA A 95 -3.76 -8.57 1.13
C ALA A 95 -3.54 -7.16 1.69
N PHE A 96 -4.03 -6.91 2.88
CA PHE A 96 -3.92 -5.61 3.53
C PHE A 96 -2.46 -5.26 3.88
N LEU A 97 -1.70 -6.20 4.41
CA LEU A 97 -0.28 -6.01 4.68
C LEU A 97 0.51 -5.68 3.41
N LEU A 98 0.24 -6.39 2.32
CA LEU A 98 0.90 -6.15 1.04
C LEU A 98 0.61 -4.73 0.54
N TYR A 99 -0.65 -4.31 0.62
CA TYR A 99 -1.03 -2.94 0.27
C TYR A 99 -0.35 -1.91 1.17
N LEU A 100 -0.40 -2.08 2.49
CA LEU A 100 0.25 -1.15 3.42
C LEU A 100 1.73 -0.98 3.12
N ARG A 101 2.45 -2.06 2.87
CA ARG A 101 3.88 -2.00 2.53
C ARG A 101 4.13 -1.24 1.23
N SER A 102 3.24 -1.36 0.26
CA SER A 102 3.39 -0.71 -1.05
C SER A 102 3.29 0.82 -1.00
N ILE A 103 2.63 1.37 0.03
CA ILE A 103 2.36 2.81 0.12
C ILE A 103 3.19 3.52 1.20
N GLN A 104 4.01 2.82 1.96
CA GLN A 104 4.82 3.48 2.98
C GLN A 104 5.73 4.55 2.37
N ALA A 105 5.75 5.74 2.99
CA ALA A 105 6.62 6.82 2.57
C ALA A 105 8.08 6.50 2.93
N PRO A 106 9.06 6.89 2.09
CA PRO A 106 10.47 6.68 2.33
C PRO A 106 11.00 7.48 3.56
#